data_0177ef7bfb9600abb8a5abac316b07f2
#
_entry.id   0177ef7bfb9600abb8a5abac316b07f2
#
_cell.length_a   1.000
_cell.length_b   1.000
_cell.length_c   1.000
_cell.angle_alpha   90.00
_cell.angle_beta   90.00
_cell.angle_gamma   90.00
#
_symmetry.space_group_name_H-M   'P 1'
#
loop_
_entity.id
_entity.type
_entity.pdbx_description
1 polymer ?
#
loop_
_entity_poly.entity_id
_entity_poly.type
_entity_poly.pdbx_seq_one_letter_code
_entity_poly.pdbx_strand_id
1 'polypeptide(L)'
;MTRKCLAIPGVSFLFLTALLPASAQTTPPATPTPPPASAQPATTQQYLSEEELGRLYIVRKQFREAQQVFHRLTVEQPKNAVYWNELGITLHNQGDLSGALKCYEKSAKLDKNYADAVNNSGTVYYERKKYAKAVRYYKKAIATKSDFAPFYLNLGYAYFGEKQYEDSIGSFRKALQIDPDAFEASRSRSGTVVQDRSISADRAKFYFLLAKSFAQSGNVDRCVVYLRKAKDEGYQDMNAVKTDPDFASVLNDPSVQELLVVRPPEPAQP
;
A
#
# COMPACT_ATOMS: atom_id res chain seq x y z
N MET A 1 57.98 6.83 19.21
CA MET A 1 58.31 7.75 18.12
C MET A 1 57.36 8.93 18.16
N THR A 2 57.89 10.00 18.69
CA THR A 2 57.24 11.31 18.94
C THR A 2 57.14 12.11 17.66
N ARG A 3 55.99 12.69 17.37
CA ARG A 3 55.89 13.79 16.37
C ARG A 3 55.26 15.02 16.99
N LYS A 4 56.05 16.07 16.92
CA LYS A 4 55.98 17.42 17.46
C LYS A 4 54.83 18.24 16.93
N CYS A 5 54.27 19.06 17.85
CA CYS A 5 53.46 20.23 17.59
C CYS A 5 54.33 21.31 16.93
N LEU A 6 53.81 22.00 15.91
CA LEU A 6 54.35 23.23 15.38
C LEU A 6 53.38 24.39 15.67
N ALA A 7 53.89 25.33 16.48
CA ALA A 7 53.23 26.61 16.77
C ALA A 7 53.62 27.66 15.72
N ILE A 8 52.70 28.52 15.33
CA ILE A 8 52.93 29.67 14.45
C ILE A 8 52.77 30.96 15.30
N PRO A 9 53.71 31.91 15.20
CA PRO A 9 53.78 33.07 16.08
C PRO A 9 52.87 34.23 15.63
N GLY A 10 52.51 35.04 16.63
CA GLY A 10 51.62 36.18 16.53
C GLY A 10 52.12 37.37 15.74
N VAL A 11 51.21 38.14 15.25
CA VAL A 11 51.42 39.46 14.66
C VAL A 11 50.79 40.51 15.58
N SER A 12 51.65 41.29 16.20
CA SER A 12 51.26 42.51 16.98
C SER A 12 50.93 43.67 16.02
N PHE A 13 49.78 44.28 16.17
CA PHE A 13 49.50 45.58 15.57
C PHE A 13 49.53 46.69 16.63
N LEU A 14 50.41 47.66 16.42
CA LEU A 14 50.54 48.89 17.18
C LEU A 14 49.32 49.78 16.99
N PHE A 15 48.78 50.28 18.10
CA PHE A 15 47.82 51.40 18.11
C PHE A 15 48.55 52.72 17.97
N LEU A 16 48.25 53.49 16.92
CA LEU A 16 48.64 54.86 16.77
C LEU A 16 47.46 55.77 17.08
N THR A 17 47.45 56.48 18.19
CA THR A 17 46.47 57.46 18.59
C THR A 17 46.77 58.82 17.90
N ALA A 18 45.87 59.27 17.04
CA ALA A 18 45.88 60.65 16.51
C ALA A 18 44.74 61.43 17.14
N LEU A 19 45.07 62.48 17.91
CA LEU A 19 44.14 63.51 18.38
C LEU A 19 43.76 64.44 17.20
N LEU A 20 42.48 64.71 17.00
CA LEU A 20 41.98 65.79 16.17
C LEU A 20 40.90 66.60 16.93
N PRO A 21 40.76 67.90 16.63
CA PRO A 21 40.05 68.84 17.47
C PRO A 21 38.55 68.85 17.23
N ALA A 22 37.86 69.34 18.25
CA ALA A 22 36.41 69.52 18.28
C ALA A 22 35.93 70.62 17.26
N SER A 23 34.97 70.26 16.44
CA SER A 23 34.21 71.22 15.65
C SER A 23 32.70 70.90 15.71
N ALA A 24 31.97 71.93 16.09
CA ALA A 24 30.56 72.29 16.04
C ALA A 24 29.53 71.23 15.65
N GLN A 25 28.66 70.88 16.60
CA GLN A 25 27.40 70.13 16.42
C GLN A 25 26.41 70.92 15.57
N THR A 26 26.15 70.48 14.35
CA THR A 26 24.88 70.75 13.67
C THR A 26 24.03 69.55 13.67
N THR A 27 22.88 69.56 14.31
CA THR A 27 21.87 68.52 14.34
C THR A 27 21.31 68.31 12.93
N PRO A 28 21.39 67.10 12.39
CA PRO A 28 20.69 66.78 11.14
C PRO A 28 19.18 66.63 11.39
N PRO A 29 18.33 66.95 10.39
CA PRO A 29 16.89 66.81 10.49
C PRO A 29 16.49 65.32 10.70
N ALA A 30 15.45 65.15 11.53
CA ALA A 30 14.91 63.81 11.84
C ALA A 30 14.52 63.07 10.56
N THR A 31 15.16 61.95 10.32
CA THR A 31 14.71 60.97 9.32
C THR A 31 13.34 60.39 9.70
N PRO A 32 12.38 60.33 8.77
CA PRO A 32 11.08 59.71 9.07
C PRO A 32 11.29 58.24 9.43
N THR A 33 10.74 57.84 10.58
CA THR A 33 10.65 56.49 11.03
C THR A 33 9.97 55.63 9.94
N PRO A 34 10.56 54.52 9.46
CA PRO A 34 9.84 53.64 8.55
C PRO A 34 8.59 53.08 9.27
N PRO A 35 7.47 52.90 8.55
CA PRO A 35 6.27 52.34 9.14
C PRO A 35 6.60 50.96 9.72
N PRO A 36 5.92 50.51 10.80
CA PRO A 36 6.16 49.21 11.37
C PRO A 36 5.98 48.18 10.28
N ALA A 37 6.99 47.35 10.09
CA ALA A 37 6.93 46.22 9.16
C ALA A 37 5.64 45.44 9.49
N SER A 38 4.68 45.46 8.57
CA SER A 38 3.50 44.64 8.66
C SER A 38 3.97 43.23 8.91
N ALA A 39 3.64 42.68 10.07
CA ALA A 39 3.88 41.32 10.41
C ALA A 39 3.21 40.46 9.32
N GLN A 40 3.98 39.95 8.38
CA GLN A 40 3.51 38.90 7.49
C GLN A 40 3.05 37.78 8.40
N PRO A 41 1.84 37.22 8.21
CA PRO A 41 1.44 36.07 8.96
C PRO A 41 2.52 35.00 8.72
N ALA A 42 3.15 34.56 9.80
CA ALA A 42 4.07 33.44 9.75
C ALA A 42 3.29 32.29 9.11
N THR A 43 3.56 32.04 7.85
CA THR A 43 3.13 30.81 7.18
C THR A 43 3.73 29.71 8.02
N THR A 44 2.92 29.09 8.86
CA THR A 44 3.29 27.87 9.59
C THR A 44 3.56 26.84 8.51
N GLN A 45 4.80 26.78 8.08
CA GLN A 45 5.25 25.76 7.14
C GLN A 45 5.14 24.46 7.94
N GLN A 46 4.07 23.72 7.70
CA GLN A 46 3.77 22.48 8.37
C GLN A 46 4.79 21.46 7.88
N TYR A 47 5.87 21.29 8.63
CA TYR A 47 6.86 20.26 8.35
C TYR A 47 6.23 18.90 8.62
N LEU A 48 6.31 18.01 7.65
CA LEU A 48 5.89 16.62 7.82
C LEU A 48 6.70 15.99 8.96
N SER A 49 6.03 15.24 9.81
CA SER A 49 6.72 14.36 10.76
C SER A 49 7.56 13.31 10.02
N GLU A 50 8.55 12.73 10.67
CA GLU A 50 9.34 11.66 10.05
C GLU A 50 8.48 10.47 9.61
N GLU A 51 7.46 10.14 10.37
CA GLU A 51 6.50 9.09 10.02
C GLU A 51 5.74 9.43 8.73
N GLU A 52 5.20 10.66 8.63
CA GLU A 52 4.50 11.13 7.43
C GLU A 52 5.43 11.17 6.21
N LEU A 53 6.67 11.60 6.42
CA LEU A 53 7.69 11.61 5.37
C LEU A 53 8.00 10.18 4.90
N GLY A 54 8.17 9.24 5.83
CA GLY A 54 8.40 7.84 5.49
C GLY A 54 7.25 7.24 4.68
N ARG A 55 6.00 7.52 5.07
CA ARG A 55 4.80 7.10 4.33
C ARG A 55 4.70 7.75 2.95
N LEU A 56 5.05 9.03 2.84
CA LEU A 56 5.12 9.74 1.56
C LEU A 56 6.13 9.06 0.61
N TYR A 57 7.29 8.66 1.12
CA TYR A 57 8.27 7.91 0.33
C TYR A 57 7.73 6.56 -0.15
N ILE A 58 6.96 5.83 0.68
CA ILE A 58 6.29 4.58 0.24
C ILE A 58 5.32 4.86 -0.92
N VAL A 59 4.46 5.88 -0.79
CA VAL A 59 3.49 6.27 -1.83
C VAL A 59 4.20 6.64 -3.14
N ARG A 60 5.34 7.32 -3.05
CA ARG A 60 6.18 7.69 -4.19
C ARG A 60 7.06 6.55 -4.71
N LYS A 61 6.95 5.35 -4.13
CA LYS A 61 7.79 4.18 -4.45
C LYS A 61 9.30 4.41 -4.24
N GLN A 62 9.65 5.38 -3.39
CA GLN A 62 11.02 5.68 -2.96
C GLN A 62 11.38 4.80 -1.76
N PHE A 63 11.47 3.49 -2.00
CA PHE A 63 11.54 2.51 -0.92
C PHE A 63 12.86 2.54 -0.14
N ARG A 64 13.96 3.01 -0.75
CA ARG A 64 15.24 3.15 -0.04
C ARG A 64 15.20 4.27 0.99
N GLU A 65 14.61 5.40 0.63
CA GLU A 65 14.41 6.56 1.51
C GLU A 65 13.44 6.21 2.63
N ALA A 66 12.32 5.54 2.30
CA ALA A 66 11.38 5.04 3.30
C ALA A 66 12.04 4.08 4.30
N GLN A 67 12.91 3.18 3.82
CA GLN A 67 13.64 2.25 4.67
C GLN A 67 14.54 2.97 5.66
N GLN A 68 15.27 4.00 5.23
CA GLN A 68 16.13 4.79 6.12
C GLN A 68 15.32 5.46 7.23
N VAL A 69 14.17 6.05 6.88
CA VAL A 69 13.28 6.69 7.86
C VAL A 69 12.73 5.67 8.85
N PHE A 70 12.07 4.60 8.38
CA PHE A 70 11.45 3.64 9.28
C PHE A 70 12.46 2.81 10.06
N HIS A 71 13.65 2.54 9.51
CA HIS A 71 14.73 1.92 10.27
C HIS A 71 15.14 2.80 11.45
N ARG A 72 15.36 4.11 11.25
CA ARG A 72 15.67 5.05 12.33
C ARG A 72 14.56 5.08 13.38
N LEU A 73 13.29 5.22 12.94
CA LEU A 73 12.14 5.20 13.85
C LEU A 73 12.02 3.91 14.66
N THR A 74 12.38 2.74 14.09
CA THR A 74 12.40 1.48 14.86
C THR A 74 13.55 1.41 15.87
N VAL A 75 14.64 2.14 15.66
CA VAL A 75 15.74 2.27 16.64
C VAL A 75 15.35 3.22 17.77
N GLU A 76 14.76 4.35 17.47
CA GLU A 76 14.32 5.36 18.43
C GLU A 76 13.14 4.87 19.29
N GLN A 77 12.19 4.17 18.67
CA GLN A 77 10.98 3.67 19.30
C GLN A 77 10.80 2.16 19.07
N PRO A 78 11.64 1.30 19.65
CA PRO A 78 11.69 -0.14 19.31
C PRO A 78 10.44 -0.93 19.73
N LYS A 79 9.56 -0.33 20.53
CA LYS A 79 8.28 -0.92 20.99
C LYS A 79 7.08 -0.47 20.12
N ASN A 80 7.27 0.44 19.16
CA ASN A 80 6.20 0.90 18.31
C ASN A 80 5.94 -0.14 17.19
N ALA A 81 4.82 -0.85 17.29
CA ALA A 81 4.43 -1.89 16.32
C ALA A 81 4.23 -1.34 14.91
N VAL A 82 3.71 -0.11 14.79
CA VAL A 82 3.45 0.53 13.49
C VAL A 82 4.74 0.69 12.69
N TYR A 83 5.80 1.18 13.32
CA TYR A 83 7.07 1.41 12.63
C TYR A 83 7.72 0.11 12.12
N TRP A 84 7.60 -0.97 12.88
CA TRP A 84 8.03 -2.29 12.40
C TRP A 84 7.21 -2.76 11.20
N ASN A 85 5.90 -2.52 11.20
CA ASN A 85 5.06 -2.85 10.05
C ASN A 85 5.44 -2.03 8.80
N GLU A 86 5.62 -0.72 8.94
CA GLU A 86 6.00 0.17 7.83
C GLU A 86 7.39 -0.18 7.28
N LEU A 87 8.36 -0.52 8.14
CA LEU A 87 9.64 -1.05 7.69
C LEU A 87 9.46 -2.37 6.92
N GLY A 88 8.59 -3.25 7.41
CA GLY A 88 8.23 -4.48 6.71
C GLY A 88 7.64 -4.23 5.33
N ILE A 89 6.70 -3.29 5.19
CA ILE A 89 6.12 -2.88 3.89
C ILE A 89 7.21 -2.39 2.95
N THR A 90 8.13 -1.61 3.46
CA THR A 90 9.23 -1.04 2.67
C THR A 90 10.16 -2.14 2.14
N LEU A 91 10.57 -3.08 3.00
CA LEU A 91 11.40 -4.23 2.62
C LEU A 91 10.68 -5.16 1.65
N HIS A 92 9.38 -5.38 1.85
CA HIS A 92 8.55 -6.18 0.97
C HIS A 92 8.54 -5.63 -0.46
N ASN A 93 8.33 -4.33 -0.60
CA ASN A 93 8.33 -3.66 -1.91
C ASN A 93 9.72 -3.66 -2.58
N GLN A 94 10.79 -3.82 -1.82
CA GLN A 94 12.15 -4.02 -2.34
C GLN A 94 12.45 -5.49 -2.70
N GLY A 95 11.52 -6.42 -2.41
CA GLY A 95 11.70 -7.86 -2.65
C GLY A 95 12.40 -8.61 -1.51
N ASP A 96 12.80 -7.94 -0.42
CA ASP A 96 13.30 -8.62 0.76
C ASP A 96 12.16 -9.22 1.60
N LEU A 97 11.59 -10.31 1.09
CA LEU A 97 10.51 -11.04 1.76
C LEU A 97 10.92 -11.62 3.12
N SER A 98 12.22 -11.85 3.33
CA SER A 98 12.71 -12.41 4.59
C SER A 98 12.83 -11.36 5.68
N GLY A 99 13.37 -10.19 5.34
CA GLY A 99 13.40 -9.03 6.20
C GLY A 99 12.00 -8.53 6.54
N ALA A 100 11.13 -8.43 5.52
CA ALA A 100 9.74 -8.04 5.68
C ALA A 100 9.00 -8.92 6.68
N LEU A 101 9.11 -10.25 6.54
CA LEU A 101 8.45 -11.20 7.44
C LEU A 101 8.92 -11.01 8.89
N LYS A 102 10.23 -10.83 9.14
CA LYS A 102 10.76 -10.56 10.48
C LYS A 102 10.18 -9.29 11.08
N CYS A 103 10.05 -8.23 10.28
CA CYS A 103 9.48 -6.96 10.72
C CYS A 103 7.98 -7.10 11.04
N TYR A 104 7.20 -7.77 10.21
CA TYR A 104 5.78 -8.01 10.46
C TYR A 104 5.55 -8.89 11.69
N GLU A 105 6.33 -9.96 11.86
CA GLU A 105 6.25 -10.81 13.06
C GLU A 105 6.65 -10.06 14.33
N LYS A 106 7.65 -9.16 14.25
CA LYS A 106 8.02 -8.28 15.37
C LYS A 106 6.88 -7.31 15.69
N SER A 107 6.27 -6.69 14.69
CA SER A 107 5.10 -5.81 14.83
C SER A 107 3.94 -6.55 15.52
N ALA A 108 3.54 -7.72 15.00
CA ALA A 108 2.46 -8.53 15.56
C ALA A 108 2.77 -9.09 16.98
N LYS A 109 4.05 -9.21 17.35
CA LYS A 109 4.47 -9.57 18.72
C LYS A 109 4.34 -8.39 19.67
N LEU A 110 4.63 -7.19 19.19
CA LEU A 110 4.54 -5.95 19.98
C LEU A 110 3.09 -5.55 20.24
N ASP A 111 2.25 -5.66 19.20
CA ASP A 111 0.81 -5.46 19.31
C ASP A 111 0.05 -6.65 18.69
N LYS A 112 -0.56 -7.46 19.58
CA LYS A 112 -1.32 -8.65 19.17
C LYS A 112 -2.61 -8.31 18.42
N ASN A 113 -3.10 -7.07 18.58
CA ASN A 113 -4.31 -6.57 17.92
C ASN A 113 -4.01 -5.84 16.59
N TYR A 114 -2.75 -5.74 16.22
CA TYR A 114 -2.37 -5.11 14.96
C TYR A 114 -2.55 -6.09 13.77
N ALA A 115 -3.80 -6.19 13.33
CA ALA A 115 -4.23 -7.13 12.30
C ALA A 115 -3.49 -6.98 10.96
N ASP A 116 -3.10 -5.74 10.60
CA ASP A 116 -2.38 -5.46 9.35
C ASP A 116 -1.03 -6.19 9.28
N ALA A 117 -0.26 -6.20 10.37
CA ALA A 117 1.02 -6.91 10.41
C ALA A 117 0.85 -8.43 10.27
N VAL A 118 -0.22 -8.96 10.84
CA VAL A 118 -0.58 -10.39 10.70
C VAL A 118 -0.96 -10.69 9.25
N ASN A 119 -1.81 -9.86 8.64
CA ASN A 119 -2.18 -9.96 7.22
C ASN A 119 -0.94 -9.90 6.32
N ASN A 120 -0.06 -8.93 6.54
CA ASN A 120 1.15 -8.74 5.73
C ASN A 120 2.12 -9.93 5.85
N SER A 121 2.21 -10.56 7.02
CA SER A 121 2.91 -11.84 7.17
C SER A 121 2.28 -12.93 6.28
N GLY A 122 0.94 -12.97 6.21
CA GLY A 122 0.19 -13.86 5.31
C GLY A 122 0.55 -13.63 3.84
N THR A 123 0.66 -12.35 3.42
CA THR A 123 1.03 -11.99 2.05
C THR A 123 2.43 -12.50 1.67
N VAL A 124 3.40 -12.40 2.59
CA VAL A 124 4.73 -12.99 2.36
C VAL A 124 4.64 -14.51 2.16
N TYR A 125 3.82 -15.22 2.95
CA TYR A 125 3.64 -16.66 2.77
C TYR A 125 2.92 -16.97 1.45
N TYR A 126 1.96 -16.16 1.03
CA TYR A 126 1.29 -16.29 -0.25
C TYR A 126 2.28 -16.15 -1.43
N GLU A 127 3.11 -15.12 -1.45
CA GLU A 127 4.12 -14.92 -2.50
C GLU A 127 5.16 -16.05 -2.56
N ARG A 128 5.44 -16.67 -1.41
CA ARG A 128 6.24 -17.90 -1.33
C ARG A 128 5.47 -19.17 -1.73
N LYS A 129 4.25 -19.03 -2.24
CA LYS A 129 3.34 -20.12 -2.61
C LYS A 129 3.03 -21.09 -1.45
N LYS A 130 3.16 -20.62 -0.21
CA LYS A 130 2.80 -21.36 1.01
C LYS A 130 1.36 -21.02 1.40
N TYR A 131 0.42 -21.32 0.51
CA TYR A 131 -0.97 -20.86 0.59
C TYR A 131 -1.66 -21.27 1.88
N ALA A 132 -1.51 -22.53 2.34
CA ALA A 132 -2.08 -22.98 3.60
C ALA A 132 -1.59 -22.16 4.82
N LYS A 133 -0.33 -21.71 4.81
CA LYS A 133 0.15 -20.78 5.83
C LYS A 133 -0.48 -19.41 5.69
N ALA A 134 -0.58 -18.88 4.47
CA ALA A 134 -1.23 -17.61 4.19
C ALA A 134 -2.67 -17.61 4.70
N VAL A 135 -3.46 -18.65 4.39
CA VAL A 135 -4.84 -18.83 4.88
C VAL A 135 -4.91 -18.69 6.41
N ARG A 136 -3.99 -19.36 7.15
CA ARG A 136 -3.98 -19.26 8.63
C ARG A 136 -3.70 -17.85 9.13
N TYR A 137 -2.79 -17.14 8.50
CA TYR A 137 -2.46 -15.75 8.87
C TYR A 137 -3.61 -14.80 8.55
N TYR A 138 -4.23 -14.92 7.37
CA TYR A 138 -5.38 -14.09 7.00
C TYR A 138 -6.59 -14.35 7.91
N LYS A 139 -6.90 -15.61 8.23
CA LYS A 139 -7.94 -15.93 9.23
C LYS A 139 -7.63 -15.32 10.59
N LYS A 140 -6.37 -15.31 11.02
CA LYS A 140 -5.97 -14.67 12.28
C LYS A 140 -6.15 -13.15 12.22
N ALA A 141 -5.82 -12.50 11.11
CA ALA A 141 -6.04 -11.06 10.91
C ALA A 141 -7.55 -10.73 10.95
N ILE A 142 -8.38 -11.51 10.25
CA ILE A 142 -9.84 -11.39 10.23
C ILE A 142 -10.45 -11.57 11.64
N ALA A 143 -9.92 -12.51 12.43
CA ALA A 143 -10.38 -12.70 13.80
C ALA A 143 -10.13 -11.47 14.69
N THR A 144 -9.15 -10.66 14.38
CA THR A 144 -8.84 -9.42 15.08
C THR A 144 -9.63 -8.22 14.52
N LYS A 145 -9.83 -8.18 13.18
CA LYS A 145 -10.53 -7.11 12.48
C LYS A 145 -11.37 -7.74 11.36
N SER A 146 -12.67 -7.95 11.63
CA SER A 146 -13.58 -8.69 10.76
C SER A 146 -14.30 -7.84 9.72
N ASP A 147 -14.14 -6.50 9.74
CA ASP A 147 -14.85 -5.54 8.90
C ASP A 147 -13.96 -4.90 7.84
N PHE A 148 -12.87 -5.58 7.45
CA PHE A 148 -11.88 -5.05 6.51
C PHE A 148 -11.78 -5.92 5.25
N ALA A 149 -12.38 -5.47 4.15
CA ALA A 149 -12.49 -6.19 2.88
C ALA A 149 -11.15 -6.73 2.33
N PRO A 150 -10.02 -5.99 2.39
CA PRO A 150 -8.74 -6.49 1.90
C PRO A 150 -8.27 -7.81 2.52
N PHE A 151 -8.61 -8.09 3.78
CA PHE A 151 -8.24 -9.35 4.42
C PHE A 151 -8.98 -10.54 3.81
N TYR A 152 -10.24 -10.35 3.46
CA TYR A 152 -11.05 -11.37 2.79
C TYR A 152 -10.64 -11.55 1.32
N LEU A 153 -10.21 -10.49 0.63
CA LEU A 153 -9.61 -10.61 -0.70
C LEU A 153 -8.37 -11.50 -0.65
N ASN A 154 -7.45 -11.20 0.26
CA ASN A 154 -6.22 -11.96 0.42
C ASN A 154 -6.51 -13.42 0.79
N LEU A 155 -7.50 -13.66 1.66
CA LEU A 155 -7.95 -15.00 2.01
C LEU A 155 -8.51 -15.73 0.79
N GLY A 156 -9.34 -15.07 -0.02
CA GLY A 156 -9.90 -15.62 -1.26
C GLY A 156 -8.81 -16.01 -2.25
N TYR A 157 -7.81 -15.17 -2.46
CA TYR A 157 -6.65 -15.50 -3.30
C TYR A 157 -5.86 -16.70 -2.75
N ALA A 158 -5.67 -16.78 -1.44
CA ALA A 158 -4.95 -17.90 -0.84
C ALA A 158 -5.71 -19.22 -0.98
N TYR A 159 -7.02 -19.21 -0.81
CA TYR A 159 -7.87 -20.38 -1.05
C TYR A 159 -7.87 -20.79 -2.53
N PHE A 160 -7.88 -19.81 -3.45
CA PHE A 160 -7.73 -20.12 -4.88
C PHE A 160 -6.39 -20.85 -5.15
N GLY A 161 -5.29 -20.38 -4.56
CA GLY A 161 -3.99 -21.05 -4.65
C GLY A 161 -3.97 -22.47 -4.08
N GLU A 162 -4.80 -22.75 -3.06
CA GLU A 162 -5.02 -24.08 -2.49
C GLU A 162 -6.01 -24.93 -3.30
N LYS A 163 -6.61 -24.36 -4.36
CA LYS A 163 -7.71 -24.96 -5.16
C LYS A 163 -8.98 -25.21 -4.35
N GLN A 164 -9.14 -24.54 -3.23
CA GLN A 164 -10.35 -24.54 -2.39
C GLN A 164 -11.32 -23.49 -2.93
N TYR A 165 -11.95 -23.80 -4.06
CA TYR A 165 -12.67 -22.80 -4.87
C TYR A 165 -13.93 -22.25 -4.18
N GLU A 166 -14.67 -23.09 -3.45
CA GLU A 166 -15.88 -22.64 -2.72
C GLU A 166 -15.52 -21.69 -1.57
N ASP A 167 -14.45 -21.99 -0.82
CA ASP A 167 -13.94 -21.08 0.22
C ASP A 167 -13.42 -19.76 -0.38
N SER A 168 -12.84 -19.83 -1.58
CA SER A 168 -12.38 -18.64 -2.33
C SER A 168 -13.57 -17.74 -2.68
N ILE A 169 -14.63 -18.31 -3.29
CA ILE A 169 -15.88 -17.60 -3.62
C ILE A 169 -16.51 -16.99 -2.37
N GLY A 170 -16.64 -17.77 -1.29
CA GLY A 170 -17.17 -17.30 -0.02
C GLY A 170 -16.39 -16.10 0.56
N SER A 171 -15.06 -16.15 0.44
CA SER A 171 -14.19 -15.06 0.89
C SER A 171 -14.34 -13.80 0.03
N PHE A 172 -14.37 -13.93 -1.31
CA PHE A 172 -14.59 -12.79 -2.21
C PHE A 172 -15.96 -12.17 -2.03
N ARG A 173 -17.02 -13.00 -1.87
CA ARG A 173 -18.37 -12.51 -1.55
C ARG A 173 -18.38 -11.72 -0.23
N LYS A 174 -17.67 -12.22 0.80
CA LYS A 174 -17.57 -11.48 2.06
C LYS A 174 -16.83 -10.15 1.91
N ALA A 175 -15.79 -10.09 1.10
CA ALA A 175 -15.11 -8.84 0.76
C ALA A 175 -16.08 -7.84 0.10
N LEU A 176 -16.86 -8.29 -0.88
CA LEU A 176 -17.84 -7.48 -1.60
C LEU A 176 -19.02 -7.02 -0.72
N GLN A 177 -19.40 -7.80 0.29
CA GLN A 177 -20.41 -7.39 1.27
C GLN A 177 -19.91 -6.23 2.16
N ILE A 178 -18.60 -6.20 2.47
CA ILE A 178 -17.98 -5.15 3.27
C ILE A 178 -17.71 -3.92 2.41
N ASP A 179 -17.18 -4.12 1.21
CA ASP A 179 -16.86 -3.08 0.26
C ASP A 179 -17.21 -3.56 -1.16
N PRO A 180 -18.30 -3.06 -1.76
CA PRO A 180 -18.70 -3.42 -3.13
C PRO A 180 -17.62 -3.15 -4.18
N ASP A 181 -16.70 -2.21 -3.92
CA ASP A 181 -15.61 -1.84 -4.80
C ASP A 181 -14.27 -2.50 -4.41
N ALA A 182 -14.30 -3.54 -3.58
CA ALA A 182 -13.11 -4.18 -3.02
C ALA A 182 -12.07 -4.63 -4.08
N PHE A 183 -12.51 -4.96 -5.29
CA PHE A 183 -11.65 -5.34 -6.41
C PHE A 183 -11.11 -4.15 -7.22
N GLU A 184 -11.52 -2.90 -6.91
CA GLU A 184 -10.97 -1.72 -7.56
C GLU A 184 -9.56 -1.44 -7.02
N ALA A 185 -8.56 -1.81 -7.79
CA ALA A 185 -7.15 -1.93 -7.40
C ALA A 185 -6.47 -0.66 -6.85
N SER A 186 -7.11 0.50 -6.92
CA SER A 186 -6.48 1.77 -6.56
C SER A 186 -6.63 2.19 -5.10
N ARG A 187 -7.40 1.45 -4.29
CA ARG A 187 -7.84 1.92 -2.95
C ARG A 187 -7.18 1.26 -1.76
N SER A 188 -6.34 0.25 -1.94
CA SER A 188 -5.65 -0.37 -0.79
C SER A 188 -4.57 0.56 -0.23
N ARG A 189 -4.95 1.46 0.67
CA ARG A 189 -4.04 2.37 1.38
C ARG A 189 -3.31 1.72 2.56
N SER A 190 -3.77 0.58 3.02
CA SER A 190 -3.22 -0.06 4.22
C SER A 190 -3.24 -1.56 4.02
N GLY A 191 -2.09 -2.13 4.03
CA GLY A 191 -1.93 -3.56 3.87
C GLY A 191 -1.74 -3.96 2.40
N THR A 192 -0.91 -4.98 2.21
CA THR A 192 -0.60 -5.49 0.89
C THR A 192 -1.76 -6.38 0.45
N VAL A 193 -2.56 -5.91 -0.51
CA VAL A 193 -3.46 -6.80 -1.25
C VAL A 193 -2.61 -7.57 -2.24
N VAL A 194 -2.80 -8.88 -2.26
CA VAL A 194 -2.16 -9.74 -3.25
C VAL A 194 -2.54 -9.25 -4.65
N GLN A 195 -1.54 -8.86 -5.44
CA GLN A 195 -1.78 -8.47 -6.81
C GLN A 195 -1.93 -9.72 -7.69
N ASP A 196 -2.81 -9.62 -8.69
CA ASP A 196 -3.20 -10.68 -9.65
C ASP A 196 -2.03 -11.36 -10.42
N ARG A 197 -0.79 -10.89 -10.26
CA ARG A 197 0.38 -11.42 -10.99
C ARG A 197 0.69 -12.90 -10.74
N SER A 198 0.15 -13.50 -9.68
CA SER A 198 0.41 -14.89 -9.30
C SER A 198 -0.60 -15.89 -9.86
N ILE A 199 -1.69 -15.43 -10.48
CA ILE A 199 -2.81 -16.27 -10.96
C ILE A 199 -2.60 -16.71 -12.43
N SER A 200 -1.39 -16.61 -12.94
CA SER A 200 -1.10 -16.79 -14.38
C SER A 200 -1.49 -18.15 -14.98
N ALA A 201 -1.55 -19.22 -14.16
CA ALA A 201 -1.81 -20.58 -14.66
C ALA A 201 -3.30 -20.91 -14.84
N ASP A 202 -4.19 -20.31 -14.03
CA ASP A 202 -5.64 -20.63 -14.03
C ASP A 202 -6.51 -19.37 -14.12
N ARG A 203 -6.09 -18.38 -14.89
CA ARG A 203 -6.71 -17.06 -14.97
C ARG A 203 -8.17 -17.13 -15.44
N ALA A 204 -8.44 -17.95 -16.43
CA ALA A 204 -9.79 -18.17 -16.93
C ALA A 204 -10.75 -18.65 -15.83
N LYS A 205 -10.32 -19.64 -15.04
CA LYS A 205 -11.09 -20.16 -13.91
C LYS A 205 -11.23 -19.11 -12.80
N PHE A 206 -10.16 -18.36 -12.51
CA PHE A 206 -10.22 -17.29 -11.52
C PHE A 206 -11.28 -16.25 -11.88
N TYR A 207 -11.33 -15.78 -13.13
CA TYR A 207 -12.33 -14.84 -13.58
C TYR A 207 -13.75 -15.42 -13.53
N PHE A 208 -13.92 -16.71 -13.81
CA PHE A 208 -15.20 -17.38 -13.66
C PHE A 208 -15.67 -17.41 -12.18
N LEU A 209 -14.77 -17.71 -11.24
CA LEU A 209 -15.10 -17.67 -9.79
C LEU A 209 -15.41 -16.26 -9.30
N LEU A 210 -14.72 -15.24 -9.82
CA LEU A 210 -15.07 -13.84 -9.54
C LEU A 210 -16.46 -13.50 -10.07
N ALA A 211 -16.80 -13.94 -11.29
CA ALA A 211 -18.13 -13.74 -11.86
C ALA A 211 -19.22 -14.37 -10.96
N LYS A 212 -18.97 -15.58 -10.44
CA LYS A 212 -19.86 -16.23 -9.45
C LYS A 212 -20.05 -15.36 -8.19
N SER A 213 -18.95 -14.85 -7.65
CA SER A 213 -18.99 -14.01 -6.45
C SER A 213 -19.78 -12.72 -6.67
N PHE A 214 -19.67 -12.10 -7.87
CA PHE A 214 -20.46 -10.94 -8.24
C PHE A 214 -21.93 -11.28 -8.52
N ALA A 215 -22.21 -12.42 -9.12
CA ALA A 215 -23.58 -12.91 -9.32
C ALA A 215 -24.29 -13.11 -7.97
N GLN A 216 -23.63 -13.78 -7.01
CA GLN A 216 -24.15 -13.97 -5.66
C GLN A 216 -24.35 -12.64 -4.90
N SER A 217 -23.60 -11.59 -5.22
CA SER A 217 -23.79 -10.24 -4.64
C SER A 217 -24.83 -9.39 -5.39
N GLY A 218 -25.43 -9.91 -6.48
CA GLY A 218 -26.39 -9.21 -7.29
C GLY A 218 -25.80 -8.13 -8.23
N ASN A 219 -24.47 -8.09 -8.37
CA ASN A 219 -23.80 -7.13 -9.25
C ASN A 219 -23.65 -7.68 -10.66
N VAL A 220 -24.69 -7.46 -11.48
CA VAL A 220 -24.79 -7.99 -12.85
C VAL A 220 -23.67 -7.44 -13.75
N ASP A 221 -23.42 -6.14 -13.71
CA ASP A 221 -22.43 -5.48 -14.57
C ASP A 221 -21.04 -6.09 -14.37
N ARG A 222 -20.64 -6.27 -13.11
CA ARG A 222 -19.35 -6.88 -12.78
C ARG A 222 -19.32 -8.36 -13.13
N CYS A 223 -20.42 -9.07 -12.90
CA CYS A 223 -20.56 -10.47 -13.31
C CYS A 223 -20.28 -10.61 -14.81
N VAL A 224 -20.95 -9.80 -15.65
CA VAL A 224 -20.75 -9.80 -17.11
C VAL A 224 -19.31 -9.50 -17.50
N VAL A 225 -18.68 -8.50 -16.88
CA VAL A 225 -17.27 -8.16 -17.13
C VAL A 225 -16.35 -9.36 -16.86
N TYR A 226 -16.54 -10.05 -15.74
CA TYR A 226 -15.68 -11.18 -15.38
C TYR A 226 -16.02 -12.47 -16.14
N LEU A 227 -17.28 -12.69 -16.54
CA LEU A 227 -17.64 -13.76 -17.47
C LEU A 227 -16.97 -13.56 -18.85
N ARG A 228 -16.97 -12.31 -19.34
CA ARG A 228 -16.29 -11.98 -20.59
C ARG A 228 -14.80 -12.25 -20.50
N LYS A 229 -14.15 -11.79 -19.43
CA LYS A 229 -12.73 -12.08 -19.18
C LYS A 229 -12.45 -13.58 -19.09
N ALA A 230 -13.30 -14.34 -18.41
CA ALA A 230 -13.16 -15.80 -18.34
C ALA A 230 -13.22 -16.45 -19.73
N LYS A 231 -14.17 -16.02 -20.56
CA LYS A 231 -14.33 -16.47 -21.95
C LYS A 231 -13.10 -16.13 -22.81
N ASP A 232 -12.63 -14.88 -22.71
CA ASP A 232 -11.47 -14.39 -23.47
C ASP A 232 -10.17 -15.12 -23.08
N GLU A 233 -10.02 -15.51 -21.81
CA GLU A 233 -8.90 -16.32 -21.30
C GLU A 233 -9.12 -17.84 -21.54
N GLY A 234 -10.17 -18.21 -22.25
CA GLY A 234 -10.39 -19.59 -22.69
C GLY A 234 -11.06 -20.51 -21.69
N TYR A 235 -11.91 -19.98 -20.78
CA TYR A 235 -12.70 -20.83 -19.90
C TYR A 235 -13.62 -21.76 -20.70
N GLN A 236 -13.42 -23.07 -20.55
CA GLN A 236 -14.04 -24.07 -21.44
C GLN A 236 -15.53 -24.29 -21.17
N ASP A 237 -15.94 -24.20 -19.91
CA ASP A 237 -17.31 -24.58 -19.52
C ASP A 237 -18.19 -23.34 -19.24
N MET A 238 -18.37 -22.50 -20.25
CA MET A 238 -19.29 -21.36 -20.17
C MET A 238 -20.76 -21.79 -20.02
N ASN A 239 -21.12 -23.02 -20.39
CA ASN A 239 -22.47 -23.53 -20.20
C ASN A 239 -22.80 -23.77 -18.73
N ALA A 240 -21.80 -23.94 -17.86
CA ALA A 240 -22.02 -24.01 -16.42
C ALA A 240 -22.82 -22.81 -15.88
N VAL A 241 -22.71 -21.61 -16.49
CA VAL A 241 -23.50 -20.44 -16.09
C VAL A 241 -25.00 -20.71 -16.12
N LYS A 242 -25.48 -21.57 -17.04
CA LYS A 242 -26.92 -21.88 -17.19
C LYS A 242 -27.46 -22.81 -16.10
N THR A 243 -26.61 -23.61 -15.49
CA THR A 243 -26.98 -24.67 -14.57
C THR A 243 -26.52 -24.45 -13.13
N ASP A 244 -25.53 -23.57 -12.94
CA ASP A 244 -24.96 -23.28 -11.63
C ASP A 244 -25.90 -22.32 -10.87
N PRO A 245 -26.41 -22.73 -9.70
CA PRO A 245 -27.36 -21.92 -8.91
C PRO A 245 -26.81 -20.55 -8.51
N ASP A 246 -25.48 -20.40 -8.45
CA ASP A 246 -24.85 -19.13 -8.10
C ASP A 246 -25.10 -18.02 -9.12
N PHE A 247 -25.45 -18.38 -10.37
CA PHE A 247 -25.82 -17.40 -11.41
C PHE A 247 -27.33 -17.18 -11.52
N ALA A 248 -28.17 -17.87 -10.74
CA ALA A 248 -29.63 -17.82 -10.90
C ALA A 248 -30.20 -16.39 -10.85
N SER A 249 -29.64 -15.51 -10.02
CA SER A 249 -30.08 -14.12 -9.86
C SER A 249 -29.79 -13.24 -11.09
N VAL A 250 -28.81 -13.61 -11.91
CA VAL A 250 -28.33 -12.82 -13.05
C VAL A 250 -28.59 -13.50 -14.40
N LEU A 251 -29.05 -14.75 -14.39
CA LEU A 251 -29.16 -15.57 -15.59
C LEU A 251 -30.12 -14.97 -16.64
N ASN A 252 -31.18 -14.28 -16.21
CA ASN A 252 -32.18 -13.70 -17.10
C ASN A 252 -31.76 -12.32 -17.65
N ASP A 253 -30.62 -11.79 -17.22
CA ASP A 253 -30.14 -10.51 -17.75
C ASP A 253 -29.72 -10.63 -19.21
N PRO A 254 -30.14 -9.69 -20.09
CA PRO A 254 -29.86 -9.73 -21.52
C PRO A 254 -28.35 -9.81 -21.81
N SER A 255 -27.50 -9.11 -21.03
CA SER A 255 -26.06 -9.07 -21.24
C SER A 255 -25.41 -10.41 -20.89
N VAL A 256 -25.93 -11.13 -19.89
CA VAL A 256 -25.50 -12.49 -19.55
C VAL A 256 -25.93 -13.45 -20.65
N GLN A 257 -27.19 -13.37 -21.12
CA GLN A 257 -27.69 -14.22 -22.19
C GLN A 257 -26.89 -14.03 -23.50
N GLU A 258 -26.54 -12.79 -23.85
CA GLU A 258 -25.71 -12.52 -25.04
C GLU A 258 -24.35 -13.23 -24.98
N LEU A 259 -23.70 -13.28 -23.80
CA LEU A 259 -22.42 -13.97 -23.63
C LEU A 259 -22.52 -15.49 -23.82
N LEU A 260 -23.69 -16.06 -23.53
CA LEU A 260 -23.95 -17.50 -23.61
C LEU A 260 -24.38 -17.96 -24.98
N VAL A 261 -24.62 -17.02 -25.92
CA VAL A 261 -24.87 -17.34 -27.33
C VAL A 261 -23.55 -17.76 -27.97
N VAL A 262 -23.52 -18.99 -28.49
CA VAL A 262 -22.40 -19.47 -29.31
C VAL A 262 -22.54 -18.83 -30.68
N ARG A 263 -21.76 -17.80 -30.98
CA ARG A 263 -21.68 -17.28 -32.35
C ARG A 263 -20.92 -18.32 -33.18
N PRO A 264 -21.51 -18.77 -34.34
CA PRO A 264 -20.73 -19.59 -35.26
C PRO A 264 -19.50 -18.80 -35.72
N PRO A 265 -18.38 -19.46 -36.03
CA PRO A 265 -17.20 -18.76 -36.55
C PRO A 265 -17.62 -17.96 -37.80
N GLU A 266 -17.18 -16.70 -37.87
CA GLU A 266 -17.37 -15.90 -39.07
C GLU A 266 -16.80 -16.65 -40.28
N PRO A 267 -17.56 -16.75 -41.41
CA PRO A 267 -17.01 -17.36 -42.59
C PRO A 267 -15.76 -16.57 -43.02
N ALA A 268 -14.68 -17.30 -43.28
CA ALA A 268 -13.43 -16.71 -43.76
C ALA A 268 -13.77 -15.78 -44.94
N GLN A 269 -13.41 -14.51 -44.79
CA GLN A 269 -13.56 -13.56 -45.88
C GLN A 269 -12.73 -14.04 -47.09
N PRO A 270 -13.26 -14.00 -48.32
CA PRO A 270 -12.59 -14.53 -49.49
C PRO A 270 -11.32 -13.74 -49.89
#